data_cf20cb231c5c41b496c7a45b0b93f7c9
#
_entry.id   cf20cb231c5c41b496c7a45b0b93f7c9
#
_cell.length_a   1.000
_cell.length_b   1.000
_cell.length_c   1.000
_cell.angle_alpha   90.00
_cell.angle_beta   90.00
_cell.angle_gamma   90.00
#
_symmetry.space_group_name_H-M   'P 1'
#
loop_
_entity.id
_entity.type
_entity.pdbx_description
1 polymer ?
#
loop_
_entity_poly.entity_id
_entity_poly.type
_entity_poly.pdbx_seq_one_letter_code
_entity_poly.pdbx_strand_id
1 'polypeptide(L)'
;MKCLIIDAVHSSIAEEFSKYMQVDTHMLPTQEELAKLIPDYDVLIMRVDPAINKEILDAAKNLKVIGVCSVGLNHIDMDTAKAKGIQVFNAPGMNANAVAELTFSKMLDLSRHTIPANYDVKVNKNWDKYKFVGRELRGKTLGILGFGRIGQRVGELGRAFKMNIVAYDPYLPAHVFEEQQATSMSIDEVLKTADYVTIHMPLTPETKDLFNAKSIAEMKNDAVVLNMARGGIVNEKDMYEALKAGKTGGYASD
;
A
#
# COMPACT_ATOMS: atom_id res chain seq x y z
N MET A 1 23.35 -25.29 -7.66
CA MET A 1 22.50 -24.09 -7.88
C MET A 1 23.14 -22.89 -7.18
N LYS A 2 23.00 -21.72 -7.78
CA LYS A 2 23.49 -20.44 -7.23
C LYS A 2 22.34 -19.47 -7.05
N CYS A 3 22.29 -18.79 -5.90
CA CYS A 3 21.31 -17.77 -5.57
C CYS A 3 21.99 -16.41 -5.51
N LEU A 4 21.39 -15.41 -6.15
CA LEU A 4 21.79 -14.00 -6.04
C LEU A 4 20.75 -13.24 -5.23
N ILE A 5 21.19 -12.53 -4.19
CA ILE A 5 20.36 -11.60 -3.41
C ILE A 5 20.76 -10.18 -3.80
N ILE A 6 19.81 -9.38 -4.29
CA ILE A 6 20.11 -8.04 -4.84
C ILE A 6 19.46 -6.88 -4.07
N ASP A 7 18.66 -7.15 -3.07
CA ASP A 7 17.90 -6.12 -2.37
C ASP A 7 17.90 -6.37 -0.84
N ALA A 8 17.47 -5.38 -0.06
CA ALA A 8 17.39 -5.45 1.39
C ALA A 8 16.32 -6.44 1.85
N VAL A 9 16.73 -7.66 2.13
CA VAL A 9 15.91 -8.72 2.70
C VAL A 9 16.43 -9.12 4.08
N HIS A 10 15.61 -9.84 4.87
CA HIS A 10 16.04 -10.30 6.19
C HIS A 10 17.20 -11.30 6.08
N SER A 11 18.21 -11.22 6.97
CA SER A 11 19.42 -12.06 6.95
C SER A 11 19.14 -13.56 6.97
N SER A 12 18.05 -13.97 7.64
CA SER A 12 17.64 -15.37 7.69
C SER A 12 17.41 -16.02 6.31
N ILE A 13 17.14 -15.20 5.28
CA ILE A 13 16.96 -15.72 3.90
C ILE A 13 18.29 -16.25 3.38
N ALA A 14 19.37 -15.47 3.51
CA ALA A 14 20.70 -15.90 3.10
C ALA A 14 21.16 -17.12 3.91
N GLU A 15 20.93 -17.13 5.22
CA GLU A 15 21.25 -18.23 6.12
C GLU A 15 20.53 -19.52 5.74
N GLU A 16 19.22 -19.44 5.45
CA GLU A 16 18.42 -20.60 5.09
C GLU A 16 18.80 -21.15 3.70
N PHE A 17 18.94 -20.28 2.71
CA PHE A 17 19.29 -20.69 1.36
C PHE A 17 20.71 -21.26 1.26
N SER A 18 21.65 -20.79 2.11
CA SER A 18 23.03 -21.29 2.17
C SER A 18 23.12 -22.77 2.56
N LYS A 19 22.07 -23.33 3.17
CA LYS A 19 22.01 -24.77 3.48
C LYS A 19 21.82 -25.64 2.23
N TYR A 20 21.35 -25.07 1.14
CA TYR A 20 20.94 -25.81 -0.05
C TYR A 20 21.72 -25.42 -1.30
N MET A 21 22.28 -24.21 -1.35
CA MET A 21 22.95 -23.67 -2.52
C MET A 21 23.99 -22.60 -2.17
N GLN A 22 24.85 -22.26 -3.10
CA GLN A 22 25.72 -21.09 -2.96
C GLN A 22 24.87 -19.82 -3.01
N VAL A 23 25.08 -18.90 -2.06
CA VAL A 23 24.37 -17.62 -1.98
C VAL A 23 25.39 -16.48 -2.07
N ASP A 24 25.21 -15.64 -3.08
CA ASP A 24 25.99 -14.42 -3.26
C ASP A 24 25.05 -13.21 -3.07
N THR A 25 25.56 -12.14 -2.45
CA THR A 25 24.81 -10.91 -2.22
C THR A 25 25.48 -9.75 -2.96
N HIS A 26 24.72 -9.06 -3.78
CA HIS A 26 25.16 -7.84 -4.47
C HIS A 26 24.05 -6.80 -4.40
N MET A 27 24.17 -5.92 -3.40
CA MET A 27 23.09 -5.00 -3.03
C MET A 27 22.89 -3.87 -4.04
N LEU A 28 21.64 -3.75 -4.51
CA LEU A 28 21.17 -2.68 -5.41
C LEU A 28 22.07 -2.45 -6.62
N PRO A 29 22.37 -3.51 -7.41
CA PRO A 29 23.15 -3.36 -8.62
C PRO A 29 22.43 -2.43 -9.62
N THR A 30 23.18 -1.72 -10.42
CA THR A 30 22.62 -1.06 -11.60
C THR A 30 22.10 -2.09 -12.60
N GLN A 31 21.26 -1.68 -13.54
CA GLN A 31 20.76 -2.58 -14.60
C GLN A 31 21.90 -3.24 -15.39
N GLU A 32 22.96 -2.48 -15.68
CA GLU A 32 24.13 -3.00 -16.41
C GLU A 32 24.94 -4.03 -15.61
N GLU A 33 25.12 -3.79 -14.32
CA GLU A 33 25.78 -4.73 -13.40
C GLU A 33 24.96 -6.00 -13.25
N LEU A 34 23.64 -5.88 -13.05
CA LEU A 34 22.76 -7.00 -12.92
C LEU A 34 22.74 -7.87 -14.21
N ALA A 35 22.70 -7.23 -15.37
CA ALA A 35 22.76 -7.94 -16.66
C ALA A 35 24.04 -8.78 -16.82
N LYS A 36 25.16 -8.33 -16.24
CA LYS A 36 26.45 -9.06 -16.26
C LYS A 36 26.49 -10.21 -15.23
N LEU A 37 25.82 -10.04 -14.10
CA LEU A 37 25.83 -11.00 -13.00
C LEU A 37 24.82 -12.15 -13.21
N ILE A 38 23.61 -11.82 -13.62
CA ILE A 38 22.45 -12.74 -13.62
C ILE A 38 22.63 -14.01 -14.46
N PRO A 39 23.43 -14.06 -15.53
CA PRO A 39 23.62 -15.28 -16.33
C PRO A 39 24.10 -16.49 -15.52
N ASP A 40 24.81 -16.27 -14.42
CA ASP A 40 25.46 -17.33 -13.63
C ASP A 40 24.58 -17.90 -12.51
N TYR A 41 23.35 -17.36 -12.33
CA TYR A 41 22.48 -17.71 -11.20
C TYR A 41 21.22 -18.44 -11.61
N ASP A 42 20.82 -19.41 -10.78
CA ASP A 42 19.57 -20.19 -10.91
C ASP A 42 18.40 -19.54 -10.20
N VAL A 43 18.68 -18.80 -9.10
CA VAL A 43 17.68 -18.17 -8.22
C VAL A 43 18.05 -16.70 -8.00
N LEU A 44 17.05 -15.83 -8.10
CA LEU A 44 17.15 -14.41 -7.76
C LEU A 44 16.23 -14.12 -6.58
N ILE A 45 16.76 -13.46 -5.54
CA ILE A 45 15.97 -12.98 -4.41
C ILE A 45 16.06 -11.45 -4.35
N MET A 46 14.91 -10.81 -4.27
CA MET A 46 14.82 -9.35 -4.22
C MET A 46 13.58 -8.89 -3.45
N ARG A 47 13.43 -7.59 -3.28
CA ARG A 47 12.24 -6.98 -2.73
C ARG A 47 11.52 -6.11 -3.77
N VAL A 48 12.15 -5.03 -4.24
CA VAL A 48 11.56 -4.08 -5.20
C VAL A 48 12.56 -3.61 -6.24
N ASP A 49 13.80 -3.32 -5.83
CA ASP A 49 14.81 -2.71 -6.67
C ASP A 49 16.03 -3.63 -6.90
N PRO A 50 16.64 -3.51 -8.08
CA PRO A 50 16.20 -2.84 -9.30
C PRO A 50 15.07 -3.59 -10.03
N ALA A 51 14.33 -2.91 -10.90
CA ALA A 51 13.30 -3.58 -11.72
C ALA A 51 13.90 -4.67 -12.59
N ILE A 52 13.19 -5.80 -12.71
CA ILE A 52 13.57 -6.95 -13.56
C ILE A 52 12.81 -6.83 -14.88
N ASN A 53 13.40 -6.07 -15.77
CA ASN A 53 12.87 -5.80 -17.10
C ASN A 53 13.22 -6.95 -18.10
N LYS A 54 12.75 -6.79 -19.34
CA LYS A 54 13.01 -7.76 -20.41
C LYS A 54 14.51 -7.97 -20.65
N GLU A 55 15.34 -6.92 -20.60
CA GLU A 55 16.78 -7.02 -20.86
C GLU A 55 17.48 -7.91 -19.82
N ILE A 56 17.14 -7.74 -18.54
CA ILE A 56 17.66 -8.59 -17.46
C ILE A 56 17.22 -10.03 -17.65
N LEU A 57 15.94 -10.25 -17.96
CA LEU A 57 15.42 -11.59 -18.18
C LEU A 57 16.03 -12.24 -19.43
N ASP A 58 16.34 -11.48 -20.47
CA ASP A 58 17.02 -11.99 -21.65
C ASP A 58 18.48 -12.38 -21.38
N ALA A 59 19.16 -11.66 -20.49
CA ALA A 59 20.50 -11.99 -20.03
C ALA A 59 20.52 -13.21 -19.09
N ALA A 60 19.43 -13.50 -18.39
CA ALA A 60 19.29 -14.55 -17.37
C ALA A 60 19.22 -15.95 -17.98
N LYS A 61 20.38 -16.53 -18.36
CA LYS A 61 20.47 -17.80 -19.10
C LYS A 61 20.07 -19.01 -18.25
N ASN A 62 20.40 -19.02 -16.96
CA ASN A 62 20.22 -20.16 -16.06
C ASN A 62 19.08 -19.94 -15.04
N LEU A 63 18.48 -18.74 -15.01
CA LEU A 63 17.50 -18.38 -14.00
C LEU A 63 16.22 -19.21 -14.11
N LYS A 64 15.81 -19.81 -13.01
CA LYS A 64 14.64 -20.67 -12.88
C LYS A 64 13.58 -20.07 -11.98
N VAL A 65 14.03 -19.32 -10.95
CA VAL A 65 13.16 -18.82 -9.89
C VAL A 65 13.51 -17.38 -9.54
N ILE A 66 12.48 -16.54 -9.38
CA ILE A 66 12.58 -15.23 -8.75
C ILE A 66 11.72 -15.24 -7.48
N GLY A 67 12.33 -15.05 -6.34
CA GLY A 67 11.67 -14.86 -5.05
C GLY A 67 11.58 -13.37 -4.70
N VAL A 68 10.35 -12.86 -4.62
CA VAL A 68 10.07 -11.45 -4.35
C VAL A 68 9.58 -11.27 -2.91
N CYS A 69 10.39 -10.68 -2.07
CA CYS A 69 10.07 -10.41 -0.65
C CYS A 69 9.13 -9.20 -0.48
N SER A 70 8.17 -9.05 -1.38
CA SER A 70 7.11 -8.03 -1.35
C SER A 70 5.79 -8.59 -1.88
N VAL A 71 4.73 -7.80 -1.82
CA VAL A 71 3.40 -8.20 -2.33
C VAL A 71 3.26 -7.90 -3.82
N GLY A 72 3.69 -6.70 -4.24
CA GLY A 72 3.58 -6.26 -5.63
C GLY A 72 4.61 -6.89 -6.55
N LEU A 73 4.25 -7.11 -7.81
CA LEU A 73 5.10 -7.67 -8.87
C LEU A 73 5.29 -6.72 -10.07
N ASN A 74 4.86 -5.47 -9.96
CA ASN A 74 4.87 -4.51 -11.07
C ASN A 74 6.28 -4.06 -11.51
N HIS A 75 7.31 -4.39 -10.73
CA HIS A 75 8.71 -4.18 -11.07
C HIS A 75 9.34 -5.38 -11.81
N ILE A 76 8.55 -6.42 -12.13
CA ILE A 76 8.98 -7.61 -12.88
C ILE A 76 8.20 -7.69 -14.18
N ASP A 77 8.90 -7.91 -15.29
CA ASP A 77 8.27 -8.24 -16.57
C ASP A 77 7.76 -9.69 -16.52
N MET A 78 6.52 -9.83 -16.04
CA MET A 78 5.89 -11.13 -15.83
C MET A 78 5.64 -11.89 -17.13
N ASP A 79 5.40 -11.20 -18.24
CA ASP A 79 5.15 -11.84 -19.54
C ASP A 79 6.43 -12.49 -20.08
N THR A 80 7.55 -11.78 -20.01
CA THR A 80 8.86 -12.31 -20.38
C THR A 80 9.29 -13.42 -19.43
N ALA A 81 9.10 -13.29 -18.13
CA ALA A 81 9.43 -14.35 -17.16
C ALA A 81 8.65 -15.64 -17.46
N LYS A 82 7.36 -15.54 -17.71
CA LYS A 82 6.49 -16.66 -18.06
C LYS A 82 6.90 -17.31 -19.39
N ALA A 83 7.21 -16.50 -20.41
CA ALA A 83 7.64 -17.02 -21.72
C ALA A 83 8.95 -17.81 -21.64
N LYS A 84 9.82 -17.47 -20.67
CA LYS A 84 11.08 -18.18 -20.40
C LYS A 84 10.96 -19.34 -19.40
N GLY A 85 9.76 -19.58 -18.87
CA GLY A 85 9.52 -20.64 -17.87
C GLY A 85 10.10 -20.31 -16.49
N ILE A 86 10.41 -19.03 -16.20
CA ILE A 86 10.91 -18.59 -14.91
C ILE A 86 9.72 -18.48 -13.95
N GLN A 87 9.81 -19.17 -12.81
CA GLN A 87 8.78 -19.12 -11.78
C GLN A 87 9.00 -17.89 -10.89
N VAL A 88 7.94 -17.12 -10.66
CA VAL A 88 7.97 -15.93 -9.79
C VAL A 88 7.09 -16.17 -8.57
N PHE A 89 7.68 -16.09 -7.39
CA PHE A 89 7.00 -16.21 -6.10
C PHE A 89 7.06 -14.87 -5.37
N ASN A 90 5.96 -14.49 -4.74
CA ASN A 90 5.89 -13.30 -3.90
C ASN A 90 5.38 -13.64 -2.49
N ALA A 91 5.27 -12.63 -1.62
CA ALA A 91 4.86 -12.77 -0.23
C ALA A 91 3.48 -12.13 0.03
N PRO A 92 2.36 -12.70 -0.49
CA PRO A 92 1.06 -12.05 -0.42
C PRO A 92 0.54 -11.97 1.01
N GLY A 93 0.13 -10.76 1.42
CA GLY A 93 -0.51 -10.49 2.71
C GLY A 93 0.42 -10.36 3.90
N MET A 94 1.72 -10.57 3.74
CA MET A 94 2.68 -10.48 4.86
C MET A 94 2.83 -9.06 5.42
N ASN A 95 2.51 -8.04 4.63
CA ASN A 95 2.54 -6.64 5.05
C ASN A 95 1.19 -6.10 5.53
N ALA A 96 0.15 -6.93 5.64
CA ALA A 96 -1.20 -6.44 5.92
C ALA A 96 -1.29 -5.67 7.25
N ASN A 97 -0.63 -6.16 8.30
CA ASN A 97 -0.51 -5.46 9.58
C ASN A 97 0.20 -4.11 9.43
N ALA A 98 1.37 -4.10 8.79
CA ALA A 98 2.18 -2.89 8.64
C ALA A 98 1.42 -1.78 7.90
N VAL A 99 0.73 -2.14 6.81
CA VAL A 99 -0.10 -1.17 6.06
C VAL A 99 -1.29 -0.69 6.90
N ALA A 100 -1.95 -1.58 7.65
CA ALA A 100 -3.07 -1.19 8.52
C ALA A 100 -2.61 -0.23 9.63
N GLU A 101 -1.48 -0.51 10.27
CA GLU A 101 -0.88 0.36 11.29
C GLU A 101 -0.48 1.72 10.71
N LEU A 102 0.14 1.75 9.52
CA LEU A 102 0.46 2.99 8.81
C LEU A 102 -0.80 3.78 8.47
N THR A 103 -1.87 3.11 8.03
CA THR A 103 -3.18 3.75 7.77
C THR A 103 -3.68 4.49 9.00
N PHE A 104 -3.65 3.85 10.18
CA PHE A 104 -4.06 4.47 11.43
C PHE A 104 -3.11 5.57 11.90
N SER A 105 -1.81 5.41 11.71
CA SER A 105 -0.83 6.47 11.97
C SER A 105 -1.19 7.74 11.19
N LYS A 106 -1.40 7.63 9.87
CA LYS A 106 -1.80 8.76 9.01
C LYS A 106 -3.16 9.34 9.38
N MET A 107 -4.12 8.48 9.72
CA MET A 107 -5.46 8.90 10.16
C MET A 107 -5.39 9.71 11.46
N LEU A 108 -4.61 9.27 12.43
CA LEU A 108 -4.39 9.97 13.70
C LEU A 108 -3.62 11.28 13.50
N ASP A 109 -2.58 11.29 12.66
CA ASP A 109 -1.84 12.50 12.33
C ASP A 109 -2.75 13.61 11.78
N LEU A 110 -3.61 13.27 10.81
CA LEU A 110 -4.58 14.22 10.24
C LEU A 110 -5.65 14.64 11.25
N SER A 111 -6.15 13.69 12.06
CA SER A 111 -7.22 13.94 13.02
C SER A 111 -6.77 14.79 14.20
N ARG A 112 -5.53 14.69 14.62
CA ARG A 112 -4.98 15.32 15.83
C ARG A 112 -3.91 16.37 15.53
N HIS A 113 -3.61 16.61 14.24
CA HIS A 113 -2.60 17.58 13.80
C HIS A 113 -1.21 17.35 14.43
N THR A 114 -0.82 16.07 14.63
CA THR A 114 0.38 15.72 15.40
C THR A 114 1.66 16.24 14.75
N ILE A 115 1.76 16.16 13.42
CA ILE A 115 2.93 16.63 12.67
C ILE A 115 3.10 18.13 12.75
N PRO A 116 2.09 18.98 12.38
CA PRO A 116 2.24 20.42 12.49
C PRO A 116 2.36 20.91 13.94
N ALA A 117 1.71 20.26 14.90
CA ALA A 117 1.85 20.59 16.32
C ALA A 117 3.27 20.31 16.82
N ASN A 118 3.85 19.16 16.47
CA ASN A 118 5.23 18.84 16.82
C ASN A 118 6.22 19.83 16.20
N TYR A 119 6.01 20.22 14.94
CA TYR A 119 6.84 21.23 14.27
C TYR A 119 6.74 22.58 14.98
N ASP A 120 5.53 23.02 15.32
CA ASP A 120 5.29 24.32 15.96
C ASP A 120 6.01 24.42 17.31
N VAL A 121 5.94 23.37 18.14
CA VAL A 121 6.64 23.33 19.43
C VAL A 121 8.16 23.23 19.25
N LYS A 122 8.65 22.32 18.40
CA LYS A 122 10.09 22.06 18.28
C LYS A 122 10.85 23.12 17.53
N VAL A 123 10.28 23.63 16.44
CA VAL A 123 10.95 24.58 15.53
C VAL A 123 10.57 26.02 15.86
N ASN A 124 9.27 26.32 15.86
CA ASN A 124 8.77 27.68 16.09
C ASN A 124 8.81 28.09 17.57
N LYS A 125 9.07 27.15 18.51
CA LYS A 125 9.05 27.38 19.97
C LYS A 125 7.71 27.97 20.45
N ASN A 126 6.62 27.64 19.73
CA ASN A 126 5.29 28.14 20.01
C ASN A 126 4.46 27.09 20.77
N TRP A 127 3.85 27.49 21.87
CA TRP A 127 2.94 26.67 22.68
C TRP A 127 1.57 27.32 22.70
N ASP A 128 0.73 26.96 21.71
CA ASP A 128 -0.67 27.37 21.64
C ASP A 128 -1.58 26.14 21.66
N LYS A 129 -2.19 25.88 22.80
CA LYS A 129 -3.07 24.72 23.01
C LYS A 129 -4.38 24.77 22.23
N TYR A 130 -4.75 25.92 21.67
CA TYR A 130 -5.98 26.11 20.90
C TYR A 130 -5.77 26.05 19.39
N LYS A 131 -4.53 26.16 18.93
CA LYS A 131 -4.19 26.20 17.50
C LYS A 131 -4.48 24.88 16.78
N PHE A 132 -4.29 23.76 17.46
CA PHE A 132 -4.39 22.42 16.87
C PHE A 132 -5.53 21.61 17.53
N VAL A 133 -6.74 22.16 17.48
CA VAL A 133 -7.93 21.46 17.95
C VAL A 133 -8.29 20.37 16.94
N GLY A 134 -8.13 19.11 17.33
CA GLY A 134 -8.44 17.96 16.51
C GLY A 134 -9.79 17.32 16.83
N ARG A 135 -10.01 16.15 16.25
CA ARG A 135 -11.23 15.35 16.44
C ARG A 135 -10.90 13.93 16.86
N GLU A 136 -11.83 13.26 17.55
CA GLU A 136 -11.73 11.84 17.90
C GLU A 136 -12.22 10.96 16.74
N LEU A 137 -11.67 9.73 16.65
CA LEU A 137 -12.14 8.71 15.72
C LEU A 137 -13.41 8.00 16.21
N ARG A 138 -13.62 7.97 17.52
CA ARG A 138 -14.77 7.29 18.16
C ARG A 138 -16.09 7.78 17.58
N GLY A 139 -16.94 6.82 17.17
CA GLY A 139 -18.26 7.09 16.62
C GLY A 139 -18.26 7.60 15.17
N LYS A 140 -17.09 7.82 14.58
CA LYS A 140 -16.94 8.18 13.16
C LYS A 140 -17.10 6.95 12.28
N THR A 141 -17.47 7.16 11.03
CA THR A 141 -17.60 6.11 10.02
C THR A 141 -16.31 6.01 9.21
N LEU A 142 -15.73 4.81 9.21
CA LEU A 142 -14.59 4.44 8.38
C LEU A 142 -15.08 3.67 7.16
N GLY A 143 -14.94 4.27 5.99
CA GLY A 143 -15.22 3.66 4.71
C GLY A 143 -13.96 3.00 4.14
N ILE A 144 -14.05 1.72 3.82
CA ILE A 144 -12.93 0.92 3.34
C ILE A 144 -13.23 0.48 1.91
N LEU A 145 -12.44 0.96 0.95
CA LEU A 145 -12.54 0.57 -0.44
C LEU A 145 -11.47 -0.49 -0.77
N GLY A 146 -11.92 -1.72 -1.00
CA GLY A 146 -11.10 -2.93 -1.06
C GLY A 146 -11.01 -3.60 0.33
N PHE A 147 -11.84 -4.64 0.54
CA PHE A 147 -11.96 -5.31 1.85
C PHE A 147 -11.24 -6.65 1.90
N GLY A 148 -10.11 -6.74 1.16
CA GLY A 148 -9.18 -7.85 1.21
C GLY A 148 -8.41 -7.94 2.54
N ARG A 149 -7.28 -8.63 2.58
CA ARG A 149 -6.47 -8.84 3.80
C ARG A 149 -6.13 -7.55 4.55
N ILE A 150 -5.72 -6.51 3.82
CA ILE A 150 -5.38 -5.21 4.40
C ILE A 150 -6.65 -4.52 4.91
N GLY A 151 -7.69 -4.42 4.07
CA GLY A 151 -8.94 -3.75 4.44
C GLY A 151 -9.62 -4.37 5.65
N GLN A 152 -9.64 -5.69 5.76
CA GLN A 152 -10.16 -6.39 6.95
C GLN A 152 -9.36 -6.07 8.21
N ARG A 153 -8.02 -6.02 8.11
CA ARG A 153 -7.17 -5.64 9.24
C ARG A 153 -7.38 -4.18 9.65
N VAL A 154 -7.55 -3.28 8.68
CA VAL A 154 -7.94 -1.88 8.93
C VAL A 154 -9.31 -1.80 9.61
N GLY A 155 -10.28 -2.60 9.16
CA GLY A 155 -11.60 -2.69 9.80
C GLY A 155 -11.52 -3.15 11.26
N GLU A 156 -10.68 -4.14 11.56
CA GLU A 156 -10.43 -4.61 12.92
C GLU A 156 -9.88 -3.50 13.82
N LEU A 157 -8.85 -2.77 13.36
CA LEU A 157 -8.32 -1.62 14.09
C LEU A 157 -9.38 -0.51 14.25
N GLY A 158 -10.18 -0.26 13.21
CA GLY A 158 -11.28 0.71 13.27
C GLY A 158 -12.28 0.40 14.38
N ARG A 159 -12.67 -0.88 14.52
CA ARG A 159 -13.54 -1.32 15.62
C ARG A 159 -12.90 -1.11 16.99
N ALA A 160 -11.59 -1.35 17.13
CA ALA A 160 -10.87 -1.07 18.37
C ALA A 160 -10.91 0.43 18.75
N PHE A 161 -10.90 1.33 17.75
CA PHE A 161 -11.14 2.76 17.93
C PHE A 161 -12.63 3.14 18.05
N LYS A 162 -13.53 2.15 18.11
CA LYS A 162 -15.00 2.35 18.21
C LYS A 162 -15.57 3.16 17.03
N MET A 163 -15.03 2.94 15.84
CA MET A 163 -15.56 3.48 14.58
C MET A 163 -16.65 2.54 14.03
N ASN A 164 -17.57 3.10 13.23
CA ASN A 164 -18.50 2.33 12.43
C ASN A 164 -17.80 1.92 11.13
N ILE A 165 -17.82 0.64 10.77
CA ILE A 165 -17.13 0.13 9.60
C ILE A 165 -18.11 -0.09 8.46
N VAL A 166 -17.89 0.60 7.34
CA VAL A 166 -18.57 0.35 6.07
C VAL A 166 -17.51 0.00 5.02
N ALA A 167 -17.80 -0.94 4.14
CA ALA A 167 -16.80 -1.42 3.21
C ALA A 167 -17.39 -1.77 1.84
N TYR A 168 -16.56 -1.64 0.82
CA TYR A 168 -16.82 -2.07 -0.55
C TYR A 168 -15.75 -3.05 -1.00
N ASP A 169 -16.19 -4.19 -1.51
CA ASP A 169 -15.36 -5.13 -2.28
C ASP A 169 -16.28 -5.96 -3.19
N PRO A 170 -16.13 -5.91 -4.52
CA PRO A 170 -17.05 -6.59 -5.44
C PRO A 170 -16.80 -8.09 -5.55
N TYR A 171 -15.70 -8.60 -4.98
CA TYR A 171 -15.29 -9.98 -5.10
C TYR A 171 -15.55 -10.81 -3.83
N LEU A 172 -15.91 -10.15 -2.73
CA LEU A 172 -16.15 -10.83 -1.46
C LEU A 172 -17.64 -11.14 -1.25
N PRO A 173 -17.97 -12.36 -0.79
CA PRO A 173 -19.34 -12.72 -0.44
C PRO A 173 -19.80 -12.00 0.84
N ALA A 174 -21.11 -11.81 0.98
CA ALA A 174 -21.72 -11.05 2.08
C ALA A 174 -21.30 -11.51 3.48
N HIS A 175 -21.17 -12.83 3.69
CA HIS A 175 -20.79 -13.38 4.99
C HIS A 175 -19.44 -12.87 5.51
N VAL A 176 -18.48 -12.54 4.61
CA VAL A 176 -17.18 -12.00 5.03
C VAL A 176 -17.34 -10.63 5.70
N PHE A 177 -18.24 -9.78 5.19
CA PHE A 177 -18.52 -8.49 5.82
C PHE A 177 -19.19 -8.68 7.19
N GLU A 178 -20.12 -9.63 7.31
CA GLU A 178 -20.80 -9.94 8.57
C GLU A 178 -19.82 -10.47 9.64
N GLU A 179 -18.97 -11.44 9.29
CA GLU A 179 -17.93 -11.97 10.17
C GLU A 179 -16.96 -10.88 10.65
N GLN A 180 -16.65 -9.92 9.76
CA GLN A 180 -15.81 -8.77 10.07
C GLN A 180 -16.56 -7.59 10.68
N GLN A 181 -17.87 -7.76 11.04
CA GLN A 181 -18.69 -6.70 11.61
C GLN A 181 -18.61 -5.38 10.82
N ALA A 182 -18.66 -5.50 9.49
CA ALA A 182 -18.65 -4.38 8.55
C ALA A 182 -19.96 -4.38 7.75
N THR A 183 -20.48 -3.21 7.44
CA THR A 183 -21.62 -3.07 6.55
C THR A 183 -21.12 -2.99 5.09
N SER A 184 -21.57 -3.95 4.27
CA SER A 184 -21.29 -3.91 2.83
C SER A 184 -22.08 -2.79 2.15
N MET A 185 -21.42 -1.96 1.37
CA MET A 185 -22.01 -0.83 0.66
C MET A 185 -21.43 -0.70 -0.75
N SER A 186 -22.14 -0.01 -1.64
CA SER A 186 -21.56 0.47 -2.90
C SER A 186 -20.53 1.57 -2.65
N ILE A 187 -19.67 1.86 -3.65
CA ILE A 187 -18.69 2.95 -3.55
C ILE A 187 -19.38 4.28 -3.24
N ASP A 188 -20.48 4.60 -3.94
CA ASP A 188 -21.22 5.85 -3.76
C ASP A 188 -21.79 5.98 -2.34
N GLU A 189 -22.30 4.90 -1.77
CA GLU A 189 -22.80 4.89 -0.39
C GLU A 189 -21.67 5.08 0.61
N VAL A 190 -20.52 4.41 0.39
CA VAL A 190 -19.32 4.62 1.23
C VAL A 190 -18.89 6.08 1.19
N LEU A 191 -18.78 6.69 0.01
CA LEU A 191 -18.36 8.08 -0.13
C LEU A 191 -19.31 9.06 0.59
N LYS A 192 -20.62 8.83 0.50
CA LYS A 192 -21.64 9.68 1.14
C LYS A 192 -21.68 9.54 2.67
N THR A 193 -21.32 8.38 3.20
CA THR A 193 -21.51 8.07 4.63
C THR A 193 -20.23 8.17 5.46
N ALA A 194 -19.06 7.99 4.86
CA ALA A 194 -17.80 7.93 5.56
C ALA A 194 -17.29 9.30 6.01
N ASP A 195 -16.73 9.36 7.21
CA ASP A 195 -15.95 10.49 7.73
C ASP A 195 -14.45 10.32 7.35
N TYR A 196 -14.02 9.07 7.20
CA TYR A 196 -12.68 8.67 6.73
C TYR A 196 -12.85 7.63 5.65
N VAL A 197 -12.22 7.83 4.50
CA VAL A 197 -12.19 6.85 3.41
C VAL A 197 -10.77 6.37 3.23
N THR A 198 -10.58 5.05 3.29
CA THR A 198 -9.26 4.43 3.05
C THR A 198 -9.31 3.46 1.88
N ILE A 199 -8.29 3.52 1.04
CA ILE A 199 -8.24 2.81 -0.24
C ILE A 199 -7.20 1.69 -0.16
N HIS A 200 -7.65 0.45 -0.43
CA HIS A 200 -6.84 -0.77 -0.43
C HIS A 200 -7.11 -1.64 -1.67
N MET A 201 -7.55 -1.00 -2.76
CA MET A 201 -7.81 -1.64 -4.05
C MET A 201 -6.59 -1.56 -4.97
N PRO A 202 -6.41 -2.50 -5.91
CA PRO A 202 -5.42 -2.37 -6.97
C PRO A 202 -5.77 -1.23 -7.93
N LEU A 203 -4.77 -0.69 -8.62
CA LEU A 203 -4.98 0.19 -9.76
C LEU A 203 -5.37 -0.67 -10.97
N THR A 204 -6.56 -0.44 -11.48
CA THR A 204 -7.12 -1.04 -12.69
C THR A 204 -7.73 0.06 -13.57
N PRO A 205 -8.13 -0.23 -14.81
CA PRO A 205 -8.88 0.75 -15.61
C PRO A 205 -10.12 1.30 -14.91
N GLU A 206 -10.81 0.48 -14.11
CA GLU A 206 -12.03 0.84 -13.38
C GLU A 206 -11.76 1.67 -12.12
N THR A 207 -10.60 1.47 -11.48
CA THR A 207 -10.22 2.20 -10.25
C THR A 207 -9.35 3.42 -10.51
N LYS A 208 -8.86 3.58 -11.74
CA LYS A 208 -8.10 4.75 -12.14
C LYS A 208 -8.98 6.01 -12.04
N ASP A 209 -8.44 7.05 -11.41
CA ASP A 209 -9.13 8.32 -11.17
C ASP A 209 -10.53 8.14 -10.52
N LEU A 210 -10.70 7.10 -9.70
CA LEU A 210 -11.94 6.84 -8.95
C LEU A 210 -12.27 8.04 -8.04
N PHE A 211 -11.26 8.61 -7.39
CA PHE A 211 -11.38 9.87 -6.66
C PHE A 211 -11.04 11.04 -7.59
N ASN A 212 -12.05 11.58 -8.22
CA ASN A 212 -12.03 12.78 -9.07
C ASN A 212 -12.94 13.86 -8.50
N ALA A 213 -13.02 15.02 -9.14
CA ALA A 213 -13.83 16.14 -8.68
C ALA A 213 -15.29 15.76 -8.39
N LYS A 214 -15.88 14.85 -9.20
CA LYS A 214 -17.27 14.40 -9.01
C LYS A 214 -17.41 13.55 -7.75
N SER A 215 -16.61 12.50 -7.60
CA SER A 215 -16.69 11.60 -6.45
C SER A 215 -16.32 12.31 -5.14
N ILE A 216 -15.36 13.24 -5.18
CA ILE A 216 -15.00 14.07 -4.02
C ILE A 216 -16.16 15.00 -3.63
N ALA A 217 -16.90 15.54 -4.59
CA ALA A 217 -18.05 16.39 -4.29
C ALA A 217 -19.18 15.63 -3.56
N GLU A 218 -19.34 14.32 -3.81
CA GLU A 218 -20.32 13.45 -3.14
C GLU A 218 -19.95 13.13 -1.68
N MET A 219 -18.70 13.28 -1.29
CA MET A 219 -18.23 12.99 0.07
C MET A 219 -18.79 13.99 1.08
N LYS A 220 -18.81 13.59 2.35
CA LYS A 220 -19.06 14.55 3.44
C LYS A 220 -18.05 15.70 3.39
N ASN A 221 -18.48 16.88 3.79
CA ASN A 221 -17.55 17.97 4.07
C ASN A 221 -16.61 17.54 5.21
N ASP A 222 -15.35 17.92 5.13
CA ASP A 222 -14.30 17.54 6.08
C ASP A 222 -13.98 16.02 6.13
N ALA A 223 -14.48 15.22 5.20
CA ALA A 223 -14.04 13.83 5.08
C ALA A 223 -12.55 13.75 4.77
N VAL A 224 -11.87 12.76 5.34
CA VAL A 224 -10.44 12.49 5.14
C VAL A 224 -10.27 11.33 4.19
N VAL A 225 -9.35 11.44 3.24
CA VAL A 225 -9.00 10.37 2.29
C VAL A 225 -7.60 9.86 2.57
N LEU A 226 -7.45 8.53 2.63
CA LEU A 226 -6.17 7.85 2.81
C LEU A 226 -5.96 6.87 1.65
N ASN A 227 -4.98 7.15 0.80
CA ASN A 227 -4.61 6.24 -0.28
C ASN A 227 -3.39 5.40 0.13
N MET A 228 -3.66 4.23 0.68
CA MET A 228 -2.64 3.26 1.09
C MET A 228 -2.50 2.12 0.05
N ALA A 229 -2.85 2.40 -1.21
CA ALA A 229 -2.85 1.40 -2.27
C ALA A 229 -1.87 1.73 -3.40
N ARG A 230 -2.29 2.53 -4.37
CA ARG A 230 -1.48 2.87 -5.56
C ARG A 230 -1.75 4.30 -6.00
N GLY A 231 -0.71 4.96 -6.54
CA GLY A 231 -0.89 6.20 -7.29
C GLY A 231 -1.85 6.00 -8.46
N GLY A 232 -2.53 7.09 -8.90
CA GLY A 232 -3.46 7.06 -10.02
C GLY A 232 -4.89 6.60 -9.67
N ILE A 233 -5.17 6.13 -8.44
CA ILE A 233 -6.56 5.88 -7.97
C ILE A 233 -7.21 7.20 -7.57
N VAL A 234 -6.45 8.08 -6.96
CA VAL A 234 -6.86 9.45 -6.65
C VAL A 234 -6.31 10.38 -7.72
N ASN A 235 -7.17 11.18 -8.33
CA ASN A 235 -6.73 12.28 -9.18
C ASN A 235 -6.14 13.38 -8.29
N GLU A 236 -4.83 13.51 -8.31
CA GLU A 236 -4.09 14.39 -7.39
C GLU A 236 -4.43 15.87 -7.61
N LYS A 237 -4.72 16.27 -8.86
CA LYS A 237 -5.13 17.64 -9.17
C LYS A 237 -6.49 17.96 -8.55
N ASP A 238 -7.46 17.09 -8.72
CA ASP A 238 -8.81 17.28 -8.18
C ASP A 238 -8.79 17.26 -6.64
N MET A 239 -7.97 16.38 -6.06
CA MET A 239 -7.76 16.31 -4.61
C MET A 239 -7.10 17.58 -4.07
N TYR A 240 -6.10 18.12 -4.77
CA TYR A 240 -5.46 19.38 -4.41
C TYR A 240 -6.47 20.54 -4.40
N GLU A 241 -7.30 20.67 -5.45
CA GLU A 241 -8.32 21.72 -5.50
C GLU A 241 -9.38 21.55 -4.41
N ALA A 242 -9.76 20.31 -4.08
CA ALA A 242 -10.70 20.03 -2.99
C ALA A 242 -10.13 20.41 -1.61
N LEU A 243 -8.85 20.10 -1.36
CA LEU A 243 -8.15 20.50 -0.13
C LEU A 243 -8.06 22.02 -0.03
N LYS A 244 -7.69 22.70 -1.10
CA LYS A 244 -7.58 24.15 -1.17
C LYS A 244 -8.93 24.86 -0.94
N ALA A 245 -10.01 24.27 -1.43
CA ALA A 245 -11.37 24.74 -1.25
C ALA A 245 -11.96 24.40 0.14
N GLY A 246 -11.26 23.63 0.98
CA GLY A 246 -11.76 23.17 2.27
C GLY A 246 -12.90 22.15 2.18
N LYS A 247 -13.05 21.47 1.02
CA LYS A 247 -14.07 20.43 0.84
C LYS A 247 -13.71 19.15 1.58
N THR A 248 -12.42 18.81 1.62
CA THR A 248 -11.89 17.63 2.33
C THR A 248 -11.10 18.05 3.55
N GLY A 249 -11.21 17.28 4.64
CA GLY A 249 -10.52 17.52 5.90
C GLY A 249 -9.03 17.10 5.89
N GLY A 250 -8.59 16.39 4.87
CA GLY A 250 -7.21 15.96 4.71
C GLY A 250 -7.03 14.85 3.67
N TYR A 251 -5.80 14.71 3.21
CA TYR A 251 -5.37 13.63 2.34
C TYR A 251 -4.02 13.08 2.81
N ALA A 252 -3.89 11.77 2.85
CA ALA A 252 -2.61 11.10 3.06
C ALA A 252 -2.42 9.98 2.05
N SER A 253 -1.17 9.73 1.67
CA SER A 253 -0.79 8.63 0.80
C SER A 253 0.48 7.93 1.32
N ASP A 254 0.66 6.69 0.88
CA ASP A 254 1.87 5.89 1.05
C ASP A 254 2.66 5.84 -0.26
#